data_5132b316bbc31a96563f27c7d215fb7b
#
_entry.id   5132b316bbc31a96563f27c7d215fb7b
#
_cell.length_a   1.000
_cell.length_b   1.000
_cell.length_c   1.000
_cell.angle_alpha   90.00
_cell.angle_beta   90.00
_cell.angle_gamma   90.00
#
_symmetry.space_group_name_H-M   'P 1'
#
loop_
_entity.id
_entity.type
_entity.pdbx_description
1 polymer ?
#
loop_
_entity_poly.entity_id
_entity_poly.type
_entity_poly.pdbx_seq_one_letter_code
_entity_poly.pdbx_strand_id
1 'polypeptide(L)'
;MTLHKKPKHLPSNAPLLHADHPRPVTRREMIRQGFLGGVGTAFIPSMFSLFTGRANALVASDIQDMNPACTLGTESLQKIPFICFDLAGGANIAGSNVLVGFNDQRDVLSTAGYSKLGLPPDMIPTSAGDNVDSELGLEFHATSQMLAGIKDSFSTNRGNTDGFVIPARSENDTANNPHNPMYGIARYALAQNGSFDENNMGSWAQLMALVGSRSSMSGGNSMAPADLMVSSLQPTKVDRPSDARGLINTGSLMTLFNNDTAVAAQVLEAMARMSDDKLGAIQLLTDNAADARLKDMIRCGYVKASDIAASFSSPDILDPTLDERIMGDDQGNYPPIFNGDDLSGPNRGDYLKTASIMKLVIEGRAGAGCVTLGGYDYHTGERATGEQRDYKAGRCIGACLEYAARLNVPLMVYIFSDGSVASNGMTDDSMLGGGKGVWTGDNSSTACSFSLIYNPGGRPQLAGTTRQIGTMRTDASVNTGSSPAANNVNQLVDTVVLNYMALHGDQGQFANLMGNSLGNIDQWIKFQSLGYNFAG
;
A
#
# COMPACT_ATOMS: atom_id res chain seq x y z
N MET A 1 50.75 11.55 6.81
CA MET A 1 49.83 12.65 6.49
C MET A 1 50.67 13.93 6.32
N THR A 2 51.05 14.29 5.13
CA THR A 2 51.89 15.47 4.85
C THR A 2 50.99 16.67 4.57
N LEU A 3 50.88 17.55 5.53
CA LEU A 3 50.19 18.82 5.38
C LEU A 3 50.99 19.70 4.38
N HIS A 4 50.42 19.94 3.21
CA HIS A 4 51.01 20.90 2.28
C HIS A 4 50.92 22.32 2.88
N LYS A 5 52.06 22.96 3.12
CA LYS A 5 52.14 24.38 3.52
C LYS A 5 51.44 25.27 2.50
N LYS A 6 50.61 26.21 2.97
CA LYS A 6 50.01 27.25 2.12
C LYS A 6 51.09 27.92 1.22
N PRO A 7 50.83 28.09 -0.08
CA PRO A 7 51.67 28.94 -0.90
C PRO A 7 51.73 30.37 -0.34
N LYS A 8 52.88 31.00 -0.37
CA LYS A 8 53.14 32.30 0.28
C LYS A 8 52.29 33.51 -0.18
N HIS A 9 51.45 33.33 -1.17
CA HIS A 9 50.63 34.41 -1.76
C HIS A 9 49.12 34.17 -1.74
N LEU A 10 48.64 33.17 -0.99
CA LEU A 10 47.21 32.99 -0.83
C LEU A 10 46.67 33.86 0.32
N PRO A 11 45.46 34.48 0.14
CA PRO A 11 44.78 35.22 1.19
C PRO A 11 44.62 34.38 2.44
N SER A 12 44.63 35.03 3.62
CA SER A 12 44.55 34.33 4.92
C SER A 12 43.29 33.44 5.09
N ASN A 13 42.23 33.69 4.33
CA ASN A 13 40.99 32.95 4.26
C ASN A 13 40.91 31.90 3.14
N ALA A 14 42.00 31.69 2.37
CA ALA A 14 41.98 30.66 1.35
C ALA A 14 41.95 29.26 1.99
N PRO A 15 41.11 28.34 1.48
CA PRO A 15 40.98 26.99 2.02
C PRO A 15 42.31 26.21 1.87
N LEU A 16 42.63 25.38 2.84
CA LEU A 16 43.76 24.44 2.78
C LEU A 16 43.43 23.34 1.77
N LEU A 17 44.35 23.13 0.80
CA LEU A 17 44.29 22.06 -0.15
C LEU A 17 44.96 20.80 0.40
N HIS A 18 44.25 19.69 0.47
CA HIS A 18 44.78 18.35 0.75
C HIS A 18 44.89 17.60 -0.60
N ALA A 19 45.96 16.80 -0.73
CA ALA A 19 46.23 16.06 -1.97
C ALA A 19 45.11 15.08 -2.35
N ASP A 20 44.39 14.56 -1.32
CA ASP A 20 43.38 13.52 -1.46
C ASP A 20 41.95 14.03 -1.25
N HIS A 21 41.75 15.33 -1.12
CA HIS A 21 40.42 15.92 -0.97
C HIS A 21 40.11 16.94 -2.07
N PRO A 22 38.91 16.88 -2.66
CA PRO A 22 38.46 17.91 -3.57
C PRO A 22 38.43 19.26 -2.85
N ARG A 23 38.75 20.33 -3.56
CA ARG A 23 38.75 21.69 -3.03
C ARG A 23 37.39 22.02 -2.42
N PRO A 24 37.33 22.50 -1.14
CA PRO A 24 36.09 23.00 -0.58
C PRO A 24 35.53 24.14 -1.46
N VAL A 25 34.30 23.98 -1.92
CA VAL A 25 33.60 24.99 -2.73
C VAL A 25 32.84 25.94 -1.82
N THR A 26 32.86 27.24 -2.13
CA THR A 26 32.00 28.21 -1.44
C THR A 26 30.55 28.00 -1.84
N ARG A 27 29.59 28.47 -1.01
CA ARG A 27 28.15 28.43 -1.35
C ARG A 27 27.89 29.02 -2.74
N ARG A 28 28.60 30.09 -3.11
CA ARG A 28 28.49 30.76 -4.39
C ARG A 28 29.11 29.92 -5.55
N GLU A 29 30.18 29.23 -5.30
CA GLU A 29 30.78 28.30 -6.24
C GLU A 29 29.93 27.03 -6.42
N MET A 30 29.35 26.54 -5.34
CA MET A 30 28.42 25.43 -5.34
C MET A 30 27.16 25.75 -6.17
N ILE A 31 26.60 26.93 -6.00
CA ILE A 31 25.49 27.46 -6.83
C ILE A 31 25.95 27.66 -8.29
N ARG A 32 27.16 28.17 -8.51
CA ARG A 32 27.74 28.43 -9.84
C ARG A 32 28.08 27.16 -10.64
N GLN A 33 28.47 26.09 -9.94
CA GLN A 33 28.80 24.81 -10.59
C GLN A 33 27.58 24.00 -10.94
N GLY A 34 26.36 24.48 -10.54
CA GLY A 34 25.12 23.74 -10.68
C GLY A 34 25.31 22.32 -10.16
N PHE A 35 24.46 21.86 -9.36
CA PHE A 35 24.54 20.63 -8.57
C PHE A 35 24.74 19.31 -9.38
N LEU A 36 25.51 19.31 -10.45
CA LEU A 36 25.74 18.13 -11.29
C LEU A 36 26.44 16.96 -10.58
N GLY A 37 27.17 17.22 -9.49
CA GLY A 37 27.95 16.16 -8.84
C GLY A 37 27.54 15.77 -7.42
N GLY A 38 26.75 16.57 -6.72
CA GLY A 38 26.47 16.35 -5.31
C GLY A 38 24.99 16.10 -4.96
N VAL A 39 24.09 16.76 -5.65
CA VAL A 39 22.64 16.60 -5.42
C VAL A 39 22.11 15.34 -6.09
N GLY A 40 22.63 14.99 -7.25
CA GLY A 40 22.22 13.76 -7.96
C GLY A 40 22.38 12.49 -7.11
N THR A 41 23.42 12.41 -6.29
CA THR A 41 23.69 11.21 -5.48
C THR A 41 23.11 11.25 -4.07
N ALA A 42 22.91 12.46 -3.49
CA ALA A 42 22.41 12.60 -2.12
C ALA A 42 20.88 12.77 -2.05
N PHE A 43 20.24 13.27 -3.11
CA PHE A 43 18.82 13.57 -3.12
C PHE A 43 17.97 12.59 -3.93
N ILE A 44 18.58 11.82 -4.84
CA ILE A 44 17.85 10.90 -5.71
C ILE A 44 17.02 9.84 -4.94
N PRO A 45 17.49 9.22 -3.86
CA PRO A 45 16.70 8.18 -3.20
C PRO A 45 15.54 8.68 -2.33
N SER A 46 15.60 9.90 -1.79
CA SER A 46 14.65 10.38 -0.80
C SER A 46 13.60 11.37 -1.30
N MET A 47 13.83 12.01 -2.44
CA MET A 47 12.96 13.09 -2.93
C MET A 47 11.96 12.63 -4.01
N PHE A 48 12.06 11.40 -4.45
CA PHE A 48 11.36 10.96 -5.65
C PHE A 48 9.98 10.37 -5.43
N SER A 49 9.37 10.54 -4.28
CA SER A 49 8.39 9.57 -3.87
C SER A 49 6.98 10.05 -3.60
N LEU A 50 6.57 11.25 -4.01
CA LEU A 50 5.24 11.73 -3.61
C LEU A 50 4.32 12.10 -4.78
N PHE A 51 3.14 11.46 -4.81
CA PHE A 51 2.00 11.89 -5.59
C PHE A 51 1.19 12.89 -4.76
N THR A 52 1.20 14.14 -5.13
CA THR A 52 0.31 15.13 -4.52
C THR A 52 -0.91 15.32 -5.41
N GLY A 53 -1.99 14.72 -5.04
CA GLY A 53 -3.26 14.99 -5.69
C GLY A 53 -3.89 16.28 -5.19
N ARG A 54 -3.31 17.45 -5.41
CA ARG A 54 -3.86 18.83 -5.23
C ARG A 54 -2.76 19.89 -5.14
N ALA A 55 -1.70 19.80 -5.90
CA ALA A 55 -0.86 20.97 -6.08
C ALA A 55 -1.37 21.74 -7.29
N ASN A 56 -2.01 22.87 -7.07
CA ASN A 56 -1.94 23.95 -8.04
C ASN A 56 -0.45 24.16 -8.29
N ALA A 57 -0.05 24.16 -9.56
CA ALA A 57 1.34 24.33 -9.94
C ALA A 57 1.92 25.59 -9.27
N LEU A 58 2.63 25.40 -8.17
CA LEU A 58 3.29 26.47 -7.42
C LEU A 58 4.63 26.83 -8.04
N VAL A 59 5.04 26.06 -9.05
CA VAL A 59 6.32 26.18 -9.75
C VAL A 59 6.14 26.90 -11.06
N ALA A 60 7.13 27.71 -11.46
CA ALA A 60 7.12 28.48 -12.69
C ALA A 60 6.92 27.60 -13.93
N SER A 61 6.15 28.10 -14.91
CA SER A 61 5.76 27.33 -16.10
C SER A 61 6.95 26.85 -16.94
N ASP A 62 8.02 27.62 -17.02
CA ASP A 62 9.24 27.26 -17.73
C ASP A 62 9.97 26.04 -17.10
N ILE A 63 9.84 25.87 -15.79
CA ILE A 63 10.35 24.69 -15.08
C ILE A 63 9.48 23.48 -15.38
N GLN A 64 8.17 23.66 -15.43
CA GLN A 64 7.23 22.59 -15.81
C GLN A 64 7.49 22.13 -17.25
N ASP A 65 7.78 23.06 -18.15
CA ASP A 65 8.06 22.80 -19.56
C ASP A 65 9.41 22.08 -19.79
N MET A 66 10.34 22.11 -18.83
CA MET A 66 11.62 21.37 -18.93
C MET A 66 11.41 19.86 -19.07
N ASN A 67 10.43 19.33 -18.38
CA ASN A 67 9.96 17.96 -18.53
C ASN A 67 8.51 17.83 -18.03
N PRO A 68 7.52 18.03 -18.93
CA PRO A 68 6.11 18.00 -18.56
C PRO A 68 5.67 16.68 -17.91
N ALA A 69 6.32 15.57 -18.27
CA ALA A 69 6.06 14.27 -17.65
C ALA A 69 6.53 14.18 -16.19
N CYS A 70 7.28 15.16 -15.73
CA CYS A 70 7.84 15.21 -14.38
C CYS A 70 7.22 16.29 -13.50
N THR A 71 6.32 17.09 -14.02
CA THR A 71 5.50 17.97 -13.19
C THR A 71 4.67 17.10 -12.26
N LEU A 72 4.53 17.51 -11.02
CA LEU A 72 3.49 16.98 -10.13
C LEU A 72 2.15 17.36 -10.77
N GLY A 73 1.76 16.58 -11.78
CA GLY A 73 0.61 16.90 -12.59
C GLY A 73 -0.62 17.07 -11.73
N THR A 74 -1.49 17.96 -12.17
CA THR A 74 -2.87 18.11 -11.69
C THR A 74 -3.69 16.83 -11.89
N GLU A 75 -3.18 15.88 -12.65
CA GLU A 75 -3.73 14.54 -12.80
C GLU A 75 -3.12 13.64 -11.72
N SER A 76 -3.71 13.68 -10.52
CA SER A 76 -3.60 12.54 -9.61
C SER A 76 -3.99 11.31 -10.41
N LEU A 77 -3.47 10.13 -10.09
CA LEU A 77 -3.87 8.89 -10.76
C LEU A 77 -5.39 8.65 -10.69
N GLN A 78 -6.14 9.52 -10.03
CA GLN A 78 -7.60 9.50 -9.85
C GLN A 78 -8.12 8.06 -9.62
N LYS A 79 -7.35 7.28 -8.87
CA LYS A 79 -7.65 5.89 -8.58
C LYS A 79 -8.02 5.74 -7.13
N ILE A 80 -8.95 4.84 -6.87
CA ILE A 80 -9.36 4.47 -5.53
C ILE A 80 -8.13 3.99 -4.76
N PRO A 81 -7.80 4.55 -3.58
CA PRO A 81 -6.73 4.04 -2.73
C PRO A 81 -6.86 2.54 -2.49
N PHE A 82 -5.74 1.83 -2.58
CA PHE A 82 -5.68 0.39 -2.41
C PHE A 82 -4.63 0.01 -1.38
N ILE A 83 -5.04 -0.72 -0.36
CA ILE A 83 -4.14 -1.25 0.68
C ILE A 83 -4.39 -2.74 0.82
N CYS A 84 -3.32 -3.55 0.77
CA CYS A 84 -3.43 -4.95 1.11
C CYS A 84 -2.74 -5.27 2.43
N PHE A 85 -3.29 -6.26 3.13
CA PHE A 85 -2.73 -6.83 4.35
C PHE A 85 -2.25 -8.25 4.07
N ASP A 86 -0.95 -8.45 4.26
CA ASP A 86 -0.31 -9.76 4.22
C ASP A 86 -0.22 -10.30 5.64
N LEU A 87 -1.04 -11.30 5.96
CA LEU A 87 -1.05 -12.01 7.23
C LEU A 87 -0.07 -13.18 7.12
N ALA A 88 1.22 -12.87 7.30
CA ALA A 88 2.31 -13.77 6.97
C ALA A 88 2.42 -14.97 7.90
N GLY A 89 2.30 -16.18 7.34
CA GLY A 89 2.51 -17.45 8.04
C GLY A 89 1.33 -18.43 8.05
N GLY A 90 0.19 -18.13 7.42
CA GLY A 90 -0.94 -19.07 7.37
C GLY A 90 -2.11 -18.71 8.28
N ALA A 91 -2.67 -17.52 8.08
CA ALA A 91 -3.77 -17.01 8.90
C ALA A 91 -5.08 -17.80 8.73
N ASN A 92 -5.82 -17.94 9.82
CA ASN A 92 -7.21 -18.35 9.79
C ASN A 92 -8.10 -17.20 9.31
N ILE A 93 -8.54 -17.24 8.07
CA ILE A 93 -9.49 -16.27 7.52
C ILE A 93 -10.89 -16.90 7.43
N ALA A 94 -10.98 -18.08 6.83
CA ALA A 94 -12.25 -18.76 6.57
C ALA A 94 -12.94 -19.25 7.86
N GLY A 95 -14.24 -19.06 7.93
CA GLY A 95 -15.10 -19.62 8.97
C GLY A 95 -15.07 -18.85 10.27
N SER A 96 -14.00 -18.90 11.05
CA SER A 96 -13.94 -18.20 12.35
C SER A 96 -13.84 -16.68 12.22
N ASN A 97 -13.44 -16.16 11.06
CA ASN A 97 -13.44 -14.74 10.78
C ASN A 97 -14.46 -14.42 9.68
N VAL A 98 -14.15 -14.62 8.41
CA VAL A 98 -15.08 -14.36 7.31
C VAL A 98 -15.85 -15.64 6.99
N LEU A 99 -17.16 -15.53 6.83
CA LEU A 99 -17.98 -16.67 6.45
C LEU A 99 -17.75 -17.04 4.99
N VAL A 100 -17.68 -18.32 4.74
CA VAL A 100 -17.62 -18.95 3.41
C VAL A 100 -18.54 -20.15 3.37
N GLY A 101 -19.21 -20.37 2.26
CA GLY A 101 -20.22 -21.41 2.15
C GLY A 101 -20.13 -22.24 0.88
N PHE A 102 -21.11 -23.12 0.72
CA PHE A 102 -21.18 -24.05 -0.39
C PHE A 102 -21.48 -23.39 -1.74
N ASN A 103 -22.35 -22.37 -1.78
CA ASN A 103 -22.58 -21.51 -2.96
C ASN A 103 -22.43 -20.02 -2.62
N ASP A 104 -22.83 -19.65 -1.40
CA ASP A 104 -22.75 -18.30 -0.88
C ASP A 104 -22.40 -18.38 0.61
N GLN A 105 -22.06 -17.27 1.24
CA GLN A 105 -21.60 -17.18 2.63
C GLN A 105 -22.56 -17.85 3.64
N ARG A 106 -23.87 -17.80 3.40
CA ARG A 106 -24.91 -18.42 4.26
C ARG A 106 -25.26 -19.86 3.93
N ASP A 107 -24.70 -20.40 2.88
CA ASP A 107 -24.93 -21.81 2.56
C ASP A 107 -24.05 -22.68 3.46
N VAL A 108 -24.69 -23.29 4.46
CA VAL A 108 -24.01 -23.98 5.54
C VAL A 108 -23.14 -25.16 5.05
N LEU A 109 -21.97 -25.29 5.66
CA LEU A 109 -21.10 -26.45 5.53
C LEU A 109 -21.54 -27.56 6.51
N SER A 110 -20.91 -28.72 6.45
CA SER A 110 -21.15 -29.77 7.47
C SER A 110 -20.54 -29.37 8.82
N THR A 111 -21.06 -29.97 9.90
CA THR A 111 -20.50 -29.81 11.25
C THR A 111 -19.00 -30.14 11.28
N ALA A 112 -18.58 -31.21 10.58
CA ALA A 112 -17.18 -31.56 10.46
C ALA A 112 -16.36 -30.50 9.68
N GLY A 113 -16.96 -29.88 8.67
CA GLY A 113 -16.34 -28.77 7.95
C GLY A 113 -16.12 -27.56 8.86
N TYR A 114 -17.13 -27.16 9.61
CA TYR A 114 -16.99 -26.06 10.58
C TYR A 114 -16.00 -26.38 11.70
N SER A 115 -15.98 -27.60 12.22
CA SER A 115 -14.99 -28.04 13.19
C SER A 115 -13.56 -27.89 12.66
N LYS A 116 -13.33 -28.24 11.39
CA LYS A 116 -12.06 -28.04 10.70
C LYS A 116 -11.68 -26.55 10.58
N LEU A 117 -12.67 -25.66 10.46
CA LEU A 117 -12.51 -24.21 10.48
C LEU A 117 -12.48 -23.62 11.91
N GLY A 118 -12.35 -24.45 12.93
CA GLY A 118 -12.23 -24.04 14.32
C GLY A 118 -13.54 -23.58 14.97
N LEU A 119 -14.71 -23.96 14.43
CA LEU A 119 -16.02 -23.65 14.99
C LEU A 119 -16.67 -24.92 15.56
N PRO A 120 -16.90 -24.99 16.89
CA PRO A 120 -17.63 -26.09 17.52
C PRO A 120 -19.14 -26.04 17.17
N PRO A 121 -19.90 -27.14 17.41
CA PRO A 121 -21.28 -27.25 16.94
C PRO A 121 -22.25 -26.15 17.41
N ASP A 122 -22.02 -25.56 18.57
CA ASP A 122 -22.82 -24.47 19.15
C ASP A 122 -22.46 -23.07 18.57
N MET A 123 -21.38 -22.97 17.82
CA MET A 123 -20.95 -21.75 17.15
C MET A 123 -21.15 -21.79 15.63
N ILE A 124 -21.77 -22.82 15.08
CA ILE A 124 -22.00 -22.93 13.64
C ILE A 124 -22.92 -21.80 13.15
N PRO A 125 -22.52 -21.05 12.09
CA PRO A 125 -23.41 -20.10 11.45
C PRO A 125 -24.65 -20.81 10.88
N THR A 126 -25.82 -20.20 10.99
CA THR A 126 -27.05 -20.75 10.43
C THR A 126 -27.52 -19.90 9.23
N SER A 127 -28.30 -20.52 8.34
CA SER A 127 -28.93 -19.78 7.24
C SER A 127 -29.94 -18.72 7.75
N ALA A 128 -30.47 -18.89 8.98
CA ALA A 128 -31.31 -17.91 9.65
C ALA A 128 -30.54 -16.68 10.17
N GLY A 129 -29.20 -16.77 10.26
CA GLY A 129 -28.33 -15.67 10.68
C GLY A 129 -27.78 -15.77 12.10
N ASP A 130 -27.99 -16.89 12.80
CA ASP A 130 -27.35 -17.10 14.10
C ASP A 130 -25.83 -17.20 13.89
N ASN A 131 -25.06 -16.64 14.83
CA ASN A 131 -23.61 -16.53 14.78
C ASN A 131 -23.07 -15.77 13.55
N VAL A 132 -23.88 -14.90 12.94
CA VAL A 132 -23.53 -14.08 11.76
C VAL A 132 -23.57 -12.60 12.11
N ASP A 133 -22.57 -11.86 11.66
CA ASP A 133 -22.54 -10.40 11.68
C ASP A 133 -22.33 -9.87 10.25
N SER A 134 -23.25 -9.06 9.77
CA SER A 134 -23.28 -8.50 8.40
C SER A 134 -23.23 -6.97 8.39
N GLU A 135 -22.79 -6.33 9.47
CA GLU A 135 -22.76 -4.86 9.55
C GLU A 135 -21.93 -4.22 8.44
N LEU A 136 -20.81 -4.85 8.08
CA LEU A 136 -19.93 -4.40 6.99
C LEU A 136 -20.36 -4.88 5.59
N GLY A 137 -21.56 -5.46 5.45
CA GLY A 137 -22.02 -6.07 4.21
C GLY A 137 -21.48 -7.47 3.99
N LEU A 138 -20.16 -7.64 3.90
CA LEU A 138 -19.52 -8.96 3.97
C LEU A 138 -19.84 -9.61 5.32
N GLU A 139 -20.13 -10.90 5.30
CA GLU A 139 -20.55 -11.62 6.50
C GLU A 139 -19.36 -12.23 7.23
N PHE A 140 -19.30 -11.92 8.52
CA PHE A 140 -18.33 -12.44 9.46
C PHE A 140 -18.99 -13.36 10.46
N HIS A 141 -18.22 -14.23 11.10
CA HIS A 141 -18.68 -14.92 12.27
C HIS A 141 -18.87 -13.92 13.42
N ALA A 142 -19.98 -14.02 14.16
CA ALA A 142 -20.33 -13.06 15.20
C ALA A 142 -19.26 -12.94 16.31
N THR A 143 -18.46 -13.99 16.54
CA THR A 143 -17.36 -13.98 17.52
C THR A 143 -15.98 -13.74 16.87
N SER A 144 -15.92 -13.29 15.61
CA SER A 144 -14.67 -12.99 14.93
C SER A 144 -13.88 -11.92 15.66
N GLN A 145 -12.65 -12.23 16.05
CA GLN A 145 -11.77 -11.24 16.67
C GLN A 145 -11.24 -10.23 15.63
N MET A 146 -11.09 -10.64 14.38
CA MET A 146 -10.77 -9.71 13.30
C MET A 146 -11.87 -8.66 13.13
N LEU A 147 -13.14 -9.08 13.08
CA LEU A 147 -14.26 -8.14 13.04
C LEU A 147 -14.33 -7.24 14.29
N ALA A 148 -14.11 -7.82 15.46
CA ALA A 148 -14.07 -7.05 16.71
C ALA A 148 -13.00 -5.94 16.63
N GLY A 149 -11.80 -6.26 16.16
CA GLY A 149 -10.74 -5.28 15.94
C GLY A 149 -11.11 -4.23 14.91
N ILE A 150 -11.74 -4.62 13.78
CA ILE A 150 -12.22 -3.67 12.77
C ILE A 150 -13.22 -2.68 13.42
N LYS A 151 -14.22 -3.19 14.13
CA LYS A 151 -15.25 -2.36 14.75
C LYS A 151 -14.71 -1.43 15.85
N ASP A 152 -13.65 -1.83 16.51
CA ASP A 152 -13.01 -1.05 17.56
C ASP A 152 -12.22 0.16 17.00
N SER A 153 -11.67 0.05 15.80
CA SER A 153 -10.95 1.15 15.12
C SER A 153 -11.80 1.93 14.12
N PHE A 154 -12.91 1.37 13.65
CA PHE A 154 -13.75 1.94 12.60
C PHE A 154 -15.14 2.24 13.13
N SER A 155 -15.47 3.50 13.31
CA SER A 155 -16.76 3.97 13.84
C SER A 155 -17.57 4.80 12.85
N THR A 156 -16.87 5.49 11.93
CA THR A 156 -17.47 6.48 11.03
C THR A 156 -18.10 5.82 9.81
N ASN A 157 -19.43 5.87 9.71
CA ASN A 157 -20.18 5.38 8.54
C ASN A 157 -19.88 3.93 8.14
N ARG A 158 -19.73 3.01 9.10
CA ARG A 158 -19.48 1.58 8.84
C ARG A 158 -20.46 0.97 7.84
N GLY A 159 -21.72 1.41 7.84
CA GLY A 159 -22.75 0.96 6.90
C GLY A 159 -22.44 1.28 5.42
N ASN A 160 -21.47 2.14 5.15
CA ASN A 160 -21.00 2.47 3.81
C ASN A 160 -19.93 1.48 3.29
N THR A 161 -19.72 0.38 4.00
CA THR A 161 -18.77 -0.67 3.63
C THR A 161 -19.52 -1.88 3.06
N ASP A 162 -18.90 -2.57 2.12
CA ASP A 162 -19.26 -3.91 1.68
C ASP A 162 -17.99 -4.67 1.32
N GLY A 163 -18.10 -5.94 0.91
CA GLY A 163 -16.93 -6.73 0.58
C GLY A 163 -17.25 -8.02 -0.14
N PHE A 164 -16.21 -8.74 -0.53
CA PHE A 164 -16.30 -10.07 -1.12
C PHE A 164 -15.22 -11.00 -0.60
N VAL A 165 -15.51 -12.30 -0.62
CA VAL A 165 -14.59 -13.36 -0.19
C VAL A 165 -14.29 -14.29 -1.36
N ILE A 166 -13.05 -14.78 -1.43
CA ILE A 166 -12.57 -15.69 -2.45
C ILE A 166 -11.99 -16.94 -1.77
N PRO A 167 -12.74 -18.03 -1.65
CA PRO A 167 -12.17 -19.34 -1.33
C PRO A 167 -11.15 -19.73 -2.40
N ALA A 168 -9.89 -19.78 -2.02
CA ALA A 168 -8.79 -20.13 -2.90
C ALA A 168 -7.71 -20.87 -2.10
N ARG A 169 -7.19 -21.96 -2.66
CA ARG A 169 -6.09 -22.69 -2.03
C ARG A 169 -4.84 -21.82 -1.97
N SER A 170 -4.14 -21.90 -0.86
CA SER A 170 -2.79 -21.38 -0.74
C SER A 170 -1.76 -22.48 -1.09
N GLU A 171 -0.50 -22.08 -1.22
CA GLU A 171 0.61 -23.01 -1.43
C GLU A 171 1.30 -23.41 -0.13
N ASN A 172 0.66 -23.16 1.01
CA ASN A 172 1.13 -23.72 2.24
C ASN A 172 2.37 -23.05 2.83
N ASP A 173 2.26 -21.80 3.24
CA ASP A 173 3.17 -21.25 4.25
C ASP A 173 4.66 -21.21 3.87
N THR A 174 4.94 -21.16 2.59
CA THR A 174 6.31 -21.22 2.09
C THR A 174 7.02 -19.87 2.04
N ALA A 175 6.34 -18.78 2.43
CA ALA A 175 6.78 -17.39 2.24
C ALA A 175 7.12 -17.02 0.76
N ASN A 176 6.80 -17.92 -0.16
CA ASN A 176 7.04 -17.77 -1.60
C ASN A 176 5.74 -17.63 -2.39
N ASN A 177 4.62 -17.56 -1.72
CA ASN A 177 3.30 -17.62 -2.32
C ASN A 177 2.93 -16.24 -2.90
N PRO A 178 2.76 -16.11 -4.20
CA PRO A 178 2.61 -14.81 -4.86
C PRO A 178 1.18 -14.28 -4.79
N HIS A 179 0.66 -14.02 -3.58
CA HIS A 179 -0.72 -13.53 -3.39
C HIS A 179 -0.89 -12.02 -3.50
N ASN A 180 0.20 -11.25 -3.58
CA ASN A 180 0.15 -9.80 -3.51
C ASN A 180 -0.25 -9.17 -4.86
N PRO A 181 -1.38 -8.44 -4.93
CA PRO A 181 -1.87 -7.86 -6.18
C PRO A 181 -1.25 -6.49 -6.53
N MET A 182 -0.36 -5.93 -5.73
CA MET A 182 0.12 -4.55 -5.86
C MET A 182 0.63 -4.22 -7.27
N TYR A 183 1.37 -5.13 -7.91
CA TYR A 183 1.90 -4.89 -9.26
C TYR A 183 0.79 -4.83 -10.33
N GLY A 184 -0.24 -5.65 -10.21
CA GLY A 184 -1.40 -5.60 -11.09
C GLY A 184 -2.18 -4.29 -10.93
N ILE A 185 -2.37 -3.85 -9.68
CA ILE A 185 -2.97 -2.56 -9.37
C ILE A 185 -2.13 -1.41 -9.96
N ALA A 186 -0.80 -1.46 -9.80
CA ALA A 186 0.10 -0.45 -10.36
C ALA A 186 0.08 -0.44 -11.90
N ARG A 187 0.10 -1.61 -12.55
CA ARG A 187 -0.03 -1.70 -14.02
C ARG A 187 -1.29 -0.99 -14.52
N TYR A 188 -2.42 -1.25 -13.86
CA TYR A 188 -3.66 -0.57 -14.21
C TYR A 188 -3.60 0.94 -13.93
N ALA A 189 -3.10 1.35 -12.78
CA ALA A 189 -3.01 2.75 -12.40
C ALA A 189 -2.09 3.58 -13.32
N LEU A 190 -1.06 2.94 -13.87
CA LEU A 190 -0.05 3.56 -14.75
C LEU A 190 -0.35 3.37 -16.24
N ALA A 191 -1.40 2.63 -16.59
CA ALA A 191 -1.77 2.40 -17.98
C ALA A 191 -2.20 3.71 -18.66
N GLN A 192 -1.70 3.91 -19.86
CA GLN A 192 -2.09 5.01 -20.74
C GLN A 192 -2.90 4.45 -21.91
N ASN A 193 -4.08 5.01 -22.15
CA ASN A 193 -4.99 4.55 -23.22
C ASN A 193 -5.28 3.03 -23.18
N GLY A 194 -5.39 2.45 -21.98
CA GLY A 194 -5.66 1.03 -21.80
C GLY A 194 -4.49 0.09 -22.09
N SER A 195 -3.27 0.62 -22.20
CA SER A 195 -2.04 -0.15 -22.37
C SER A 195 -0.99 0.24 -21.34
N PHE A 196 -0.30 -0.74 -20.81
CA PHE A 196 0.83 -0.55 -19.91
C PHE A 196 2.14 -0.79 -20.68
N ASP A 197 3.02 0.21 -20.70
CA ASP A 197 4.36 0.10 -21.28
C ASP A 197 5.41 0.49 -20.24
N GLU A 198 6.19 -0.50 -19.81
CA GLU A 198 7.26 -0.31 -18.83
C GLU A 198 8.30 0.72 -19.27
N ASN A 199 8.55 0.86 -20.59
CA ASN A 199 9.53 1.78 -21.12
C ASN A 199 9.02 3.22 -21.25
N ASN A 200 7.70 3.41 -21.20
CA ASN A 200 7.03 4.70 -21.36
C ASN A 200 6.34 5.19 -20.08
N MET A 201 6.58 4.52 -18.97
CA MET A 201 6.18 5.05 -17.68
C MET A 201 7.01 6.29 -17.39
N GLY A 202 6.36 7.43 -17.17
CA GLY A 202 7.03 8.60 -16.64
C GLY A 202 7.84 8.21 -15.40
N SER A 203 9.05 8.73 -15.25
CA SER A 203 9.99 8.38 -14.15
C SER A 203 9.38 8.55 -12.74
N TRP A 204 8.27 9.24 -12.63
CA TRP A 204 7.47 9.44 -11.45
C TRP A 204 6.65 8.27 -10.99
N ALA A 205 5.96 7.70 -11.89
CA ALA A 205 5.10 6.57 -11.72
C ALA A 205 5.84 5.40 -11.06
N GLN A 206 7.15 5.31 -11.32
CA GLN A 206 7.97 4.23 -10.84
C GLN A 206 8.24 4.25 -9.34
N LEU A 207 8.29 5.42 -8.72
CA LEU A 207 8.92 5.54 -7.40
C LEU A 207 7.97 5.39 -6.21
N MET A 208 6.67 5.70 -6.39
CA MET A 208 5.65 5.54 -5.35
C MET A 208 4.40 4.81 -5.83
N ALA A 209 4.49 4.15 -6.97
CA ALA A 209 3.42 3.26 -7.40
C ALA A 209 3.13 2.16 -6.36
N LEU A 210 4.18 1.73 -5.64
CA LEU A 210 4.11 0.69 -4.63
C LEU A 210 4.79 1.16 -3.35
N VAL A 211 4.10 1.05 -2.22
CA VAL A 211 4.64 1.31 -0.89
C VAL A 211 4.34 0.13 0.04
N GLY A 212 5.30 -0.27 0.87
CA GLY A 212 5.06 -1.40 1.74
C GLY A 212 6.07 -1.59 2.86
N SER A 213 5.68 -2.37 3.85
CA SER A 213 6.52 -2.74 4.97
C SER A 213 7.65 -3.71 4.58
N ARG A 214 7.50 -4.43 3.48
CA ARG A 214 8.55 -5.28 2.88
C ARG A 214 8.51 -5.20 1.37
N SER A 215 9.67 -5.37 0.75
CA SER A 215 9.78 -5.47 -0.70
C SER A 215 9.40 -6.88 -1.17
N SER A 216 8.39 -6.97 -2.03
CA SER A 216 8.05 -8.22 -2.70
C SER A 216 9.14 -8.74 -3.64
N MET A 217 10.11 -7.92 -4.02
CA MET A 217 11.27 -8.30 -4.85
C MET A 217 12.36 -9.04 -4.07
N SER A 218 12.40 -8.93 -2.74
CA SER A 218 13.47 -9.49 -1.91
C SER A 218 13.18 -10.86 -1.32
N GLY A 219 12.12 -11.54 -1.76
CA GLY A 219 11.68 -12.81 -1.18
C GLY A 219 11.11 -12.65 0.24
N GLY A 220 10.54 -11.50 0.55
CA GLY A 220 9.75 -11.29 1.76
C GLY A 220 8.38 -11.95 1.66
N ASN A 221 7.62 -11.91 2.76
CA ASN A 221 6.32 -12.55 2.85
C ASN A 221 5.25 -11.95 1.91
N SER A 222 5.46 -10.76 1.36
CA SER A 222 4.53 -10.10 0.42
C SER A 222 4.97 -10.29 -1.03
N MET A 223 5.01 -11.51 -1.50
CA MET A 223 5.37 -11.78 -2.89
C MET A 223 4.22 -11.53 -3.86
N ALA A 224 4.56 -11.13 -5.08
CA ALA A 224 3.63 -10.96 -6.18
C ALA A 224 3.88 -12.04 -7.26
N PRO A 225 2.88 -12.33 -8.12
CA PRO A 225 3.08 -13.19 -9.28
C PRO A 225 4.25 -12.70 -10.14
N ALA A 226 5.14 -13.62 -10.52
CA ALA A 226 6.34 -13.28 -11.29
C ALA A 226 6.00 -12.58 -12.63
N ASP A 227 4.91 -13.00 -13.27
CA ASP A 227 4.43 -12.44 -14.55
C ASP A 227 3.92 -10.99 -14.44
N LEU A 228 3.57 -10.58 -13.22
CA LEU A 228 3.12 -9.21 -12.95
C LEU A 228 4.25 -8.30 -12.49
N MET A 229 5.33 -8.86 -11.96
CA MET A 229 6.45 -8.06 -11.46
C MET A 229 7.06 -7.22 -12.58
N VAL A 230 7.27 -5.95 -12.27
CA VAL A 230 7.90 -4.98 -13.15
C VAL A 230 9.21 -4.56 -12.49
N SER A 231 10.33 -4.81 -13.14
CA SER A 231 11.67 -4.63 -12.55
C SER A 231 11.97 -3.18 -12.17
N SER A 232 11.35 -2.23 -12.85
CA SER A 232 11.45 -0.79 -12.60
C SER A 232 10.54 -0.30 -11.46
N LEU A 233 9.51 -1.08 -11.05
CA LEU A 233 8.58 -0.76 -9.99
C LEU A 233 8.96 -1.50 -8.70
N GLN A 234 9.92 -0.98 -7.95
CA GLN A 234 10.27 -1.56 -6.66
C GLN A 234 9.46 -0.90 -5.54
N PRO A 235 8.84 -1.66 -4.63
CA PRO A 235 8.14 -1.09 -3.50
C PRO A 235 9.06 -0.24 -2.63
N THR A 236 8.64 0.99 -2.36
CA THR A 236 9.32 1.84 -1.39
C THR A 236 9.01 1.35 0.01
N LYS A 237 10.04 1.04 0.77
CA LYS A 237 9.89 0.51 2.13
C LYS A 237 9.44 1.61 3.09
N VAL A 238 8.34 1.33 3.83
CA VAL A 238 7.81 2.16 4.90
C VAL A 238 7.38 1.27 6.06
N ASP A 239 8.15 1.25 7.14
CA ASP A 239 7.85 0.47 8.34
C ASP A 239 7.48 1.34 9.55
N ARG A 240 7.71 2.65 9.48
CA ARG A 240 7.56 3.57 10.62
C ARG A 240 7.45 5.03 10.17
N PRO A 241 6.99 5.93 11.04
CA PRO A 241 6.83 7.36 10.73
C PRO A 241 8.10 8.04 10.19
N SER A 242 9.27 7.66 10.69
CA SER A 242 10.54 8.22 10.19
C SER A 242 10.85 7.85 8.75
N ASP A 243 10.36 6.70 8.27
CA ASP A 243 10.52 6.31 6.87
C ASP A 243 9.64 7.19 5.98
N ALA A 244 8.39 7.44 6.40
CA ALA A 244 7.48 8.34 5.69
C ALA A 244 8.04 9.77 5.63
N ARG A 245 8.52 10.33 6.75
CA ARG A 245 9.20 11.64 6.77
C ARG A 245 10.43 11.67 5.87
N GLY A 246 11.18 10.57 5.84
CA GLY A 246 12.38 10.42 5.01
C GLY A 246 12.11 10.60 3.51
N LEU A 247 10.89 10.36 3.05
CA LEU A 247 10.50 10.49 1.64
C LEU A 247 10.62 11.92 1.11
N ILE A 248 10.41 12.93 1.94
CA ILE A 248 10.51 14.36 1.59
C ILE A 248 11.57 15.10 2.41
N ASN A 249 12.50 14.37 3.02
CA ASN A 249 13.57 15.00 3.74
C ASN A 249 14.54 15.71 2.76
N THR A 250 14.34 17.00 2.60
CA THR A 250 15.20 17.87 1.79
C THR A 250 16.57 18.14 2.44
N GLY A 251 16.89 17.40 3.50
CA GLY A 251 18.11 17.60 4.28
C GLY A 251 18.15 18.99 4.92
N SER A 252 19.33 19.60 4.92
CA SER A 252 19.50 20.96 5.46
C SER A 252 19.04 22.07 4.49
N LEU A 253 18.49 21.75 3.32
CA LEU A 253 18.12 22.76 2.33
C LEU A 253 17.05 23.72 2.87
N MET A 254 15.97 23.19 3.45
CA MET A 254 14.91 24.01 4.01
C MET A 254 15.38 24.86 5.20
N THR A 255 16.26 24.34 6.04
CA THR A 255 16.83 25.10 7.14
C THR A 255 17.74 26.23 6.68
N LEU A 256 18.35 26.11 5.48
CA LEU A 256 19.13 27.20 4.88
C LEU A 256 18.27 28.42 4.51
N PHE A 257 16.97 28.20 4.30
CA PHE A 257 16.01 29.23 3.92
C PHE A 257 15.01 29.51 5.05
N ASN A 258 15.34 29.19 6.28
CA ASN A 258 14.47 29.39 7.45
C ASN A 258 13.08 28.75 7.30
N ASN A 259 13.00 27.62 6.59
CA ASN A 259 11.76 26.93 6.22
C ASN A 259 10.79 27.75 5.33
N ASP A 260 11.30 28.76 4.64
CA ASP A 260 10.52 29.51 3.66
C ASP A 260 10.43 28.71 2.35
N THR A 261 9.27 28.14 2.10
CA THR A 261 8.99 27.28 0.93
C THR A 261 9.08 28.06 -0.38
N ALA A 262 8.64 29.32 -0.39
CA ALA A 262 8.68 30.13 -1.62
C ALA A 262 10.12 30.46 -2.02
N VAL A 263 10.96 30.83 -1.07
CA VAL A 263 12.37 31.09 -1.31
C VAL A 263 13.11 29.80 -1.72
N ALA A 264 12.83 28.68 -1.05
CA ALA A 264 13.41 27.39 -1.39
C ALA A 264 13.03 26.96 -2.82
N ALA A 265 11.76 27.08 -3.20
CA ALA A 265 11.29 26.79 -4.55
C ALA A 265 11.99 27.67 -5.60
N GLN A 266 12.03 29.00 -5.40
CA GLN A 266 12.69 29.92 -6.33
C GLN A 266 14.17 29.60 -6.51
N VAL A 267 14.88 29.21 -5.45
CA VAL A 267 16.29 28.80 -5.55
C VAL A 267 16.44 27.51 -6.33
N LEU A 268 15.60 26.52 -6.09
CA LEU A 268 15.60 25.25 -6.83
C LEU A 268 15.24 25.46 -8.31
N GLU A 269 14.28 26.33 -8.61
CA GLU A 269 13.97 26.73 -9.98
C GLU A 269 15.16 27.40 -10.68
N ALA A 270 15.84 28.33 -10.01
CA ALA A 270 17.05 28.94 -10.56
C ALA A 270 18.16 27.90 -10.81
N MET A 271 18.29 26.93 -9.92
CA MET A 271 19.23 25.82 -10.11
C MET A 271 18.81 24.91 -11.27
N ALA A 272 17.51 24.66 -11.43
CA ALA A 272 16.98 23.88 -12.56
C ALA A 272 17.34 24.53 -13.90
N ARG A 273 17.06 25.84 -14.06
CA ARG A 273 17.40 26.61 -15.27
C ARG A 273 18.89 26.56 -15.60
N MET A 274 19.74 26.81 -14.57
CA MET A 274 21.20 26.75 -14.74
C MET A 274 21.69 25.35 -15.11
N SER A 275 21.05 24.32 -14.62
CA SER A 275 21.42 22.94 -14.91
C SER A 275 20.96 22.52 -16.30
N ASP A 276 19.79 22.95 -16.72
CA ASP A 276 19.29 22.69 -18.08
C ASP A 276 20.17 23.31 -19.13
N ASP A 277 20.55 24.58 -18.97
CA ASP A 277 21.53 25.24 -19.87
C ASP A 277 22.84 24.46 -19.98
N LYS A 278 23.36 23.93 -18.87
CA LYS A 278 24.57 23.13 -18.87
C LYS A 278 24.36 21.75 -19.50
N LEU A 279 23.26 21.08 -19.23
CA LEU A 279 22.93 19.78 -19.80
C LEU A 279 22.79 19.86 -21.33
N GLY A 280 22.28 21.00 -21.83
CA GLY A 280 22.21 21.27 -23.26
C GLY A 280 23.61 21.43 -23.92
N ALA A 281 24.58 21.91 -23.15
CA ALA A 281 25.92 22.22 -23.66
C ALA A 281 26.94 21.05 -23.56
N ILE A 282 26.64 19.99 -22.83
CA ILE A 282 27.57 18.88 -22.56
C ILE A 282 26.99 17.53 -22.99
N GLN A 283 27.88 16.60 -23.30
CA GLN A 283 27.55 15.19 -23.48
C GLN A 283 28.08 14.41 -22.28
N LEU A 284 27.21 13.72 -21.58
CA LEU A 284 27.53 12.95 -20.35
C LEU A 284 27.94 11.51 -20.68
N LEU A 285 27.31 10.93 -21.71
CA LEU A 285 27.54 9.55 -22.13
C LEU A 285 27.83 9.52 -23.64
N THR A 286 28.62 8.53 -24.08
CA THR A 286 28.96 8.31 -25.49
C THR A 286 27.77 7.78 -26.31
N ASP A 287 26.86 7.08 -25.69
CA ASP A 287 25.61 6.67 -26.32
C ASP A 287 24.58 7.80 -26.22
N ASN A 288 24.13 8.29 -27.37
CA ASN A 288 23.24 9.46 -27.45
C ASN A 288 21.87 9.19 -26.82
N ALA A 289 21.34 7.96 -26.90
CA ALA A 289 20.05 7.62 -26.32
C ALA A 289 20.14 7.54 -24.79
N ALA A 290 21.21 6.93 -24.27
CA ALA A 290 21.48 6.88 -22.83
C ALA A 290 21.79 8.28 -22.27
N ASP A 291 22.49 9.13 -23.02
CA ASP A 291 22.78 10.52 -22.66
C ASP A 291 21.49 11.34 -22.54
N ALA A 292 20.59 11.24 -23.50
CA ALA A 292 19.32 11.92 -23.50
C ALA A 292 18.48 11.47 -22.28
N ARG A 293 18.37 10.16 -22.02
CA ARG A 293 17.66 9.62 -20.87
C ARG A 293 18.24 10.12 -19.54
N LEU A 294 19.55 10.14 -19.40
CA LEU A 294 20.20 10.63 -18.18
C LEU A 294 19.93 12.12 -17.98
N LYS A 295 20.00 12.93 -19.04
CA LYS A 295 19.67 14.35 -18.98
C LYS A 295 18.21 14.58 -18.59
N ASP A 296 17.30 13.81 -19.15
CA ASP A 296 15.87 13.88 -18.80
C ASP A 296 15.61 13.47 -17.35
N MET A 297 16.30 12.46 -16.84
CA MET A 297 16.23 12.10 -15.41
C MET A 297 16.74 13.23 -14.51
N ILE A 298 17.81 13.93 -14.90
CA ILE A 298 18.34 15.05 -14.12
C ILE A 298 17.37 16.23 -14.14
N ARG A 299 16.81 16.59 -15.30
CA ARG A 299 15.76 17.62 -15.43
C ARG A 299 14.57 17.30 -14.56
N CYS A 300 14.09 16.08 -14.67
CA CYS A 300 13.03 15.55 -13.86
C CYS A 300 13.29 15.73 -12.36
N GLY A 301 14.50 15.42 -11.90
CA GLY A 301 14.91 15.62 -10.51
C GLY A 301 14.75 17.06 -10.04
N TYR A 302 15.11 18.05 -10.88
CA TYR A 302 14.97 19.46 -10.52
C TYR A 302 13.51 19.94 -10.50
N VAL A 303 12.74 19.59 -11.51
CA VAL A 303 11.31 19.90 -11.55
C VAL A 303 10.64 19.43 -10.28
N LYS A 304 10.92 18.20 -9.90
CA LYS A 304 10.41 17.59 -8.69
C LYS A 304 10.82 18.27 -7.42
N ALA A 305 12.11 18.51 -7.29
CA ALA A 305 12.65 19.15 -6.10
C ALA A 305 11.99 20.52 -5.85
N SER A 306 11.77 21.26 -6.94
CA SER A 306 11.09 22.56 -6.89
C SER A 306 9.64 22.42 -6.44
N ASP A 307 8.91 21.46 -6.98
CA ASP A 307 7.53 21.19 -6.63
C ASP A 307 7.37 20.72 -5.17
N ILE A 308 8.26 19.82 -4.72
CA ILE A 308 8.26 19.37 -3.32
C ILE A 308 8.54 20.54 -2.38
N ALA A 309 9.54 21.36 -2.69
CA ALA A 309 9.86 22.52 -1.87
C ALA A 309 8.72 23.54 -1.81
N ALA A 310 7.99 23.73 -2.91
CA ALA A 310 6.83 24.58 -2.97
C ALA A 310 5.63 24.01 -2.21
N SER A 311 5.47 22.67 -2.22
CA SER A 311 4.29 21.99 -1.69
C SER A 311 4.41 21.61 -0.21
N PHE A 312 5.62 21.44 0.31
CA PHE A 312 5.85 20.90 1.66
C PHE A 312 6.70 21.85 2.52
N SER A 313 6.07 22.47 3.49
CA SER A 313 6.76 23.32 4.47
C SER A 313 7.58 22.51 5.49
N SER A 314 7.23 21.24 5.73
CA SER A 314 7.92 20.35 6.66
C SER A 314 7.74 18.88 6.29
N PRO A 315 8.76 18.02 6.49
CA PRO A 315 8.62 16.56 6.44
C PRO A 315 7.58 16.01 7.41
N ASP A 316 7.23 16.77 8.44
CA ASP A 316 6.26 16.38 9.47
C ASP A 316 4.84 16.19 8.92
N ILE A 317 4.54 16.78 7.76
CA ILE A 317 3.23 16.61 7.08
C ILE A 317 2.95 15.14 6.73
N LEU A 318 4.01 14.33 6.56
CA LEU A 318 3.90 12.88 6.31
C LEU A 318 3.95 12.03 7.59
N ASP A 319 4.21 12.66 8.73
CA ASP A 319 4.26 11.93 10.00
C ASP A 319 2.84 11.61 10.49
N PRO A 320 2.44 10.33 10.53
CA PRO A 320 1.11 9.96 11.01
C PRO A 320 0.92 10.27 12.50
N THR A 321 2.01 10.41 13.27
CA THR A 321 1.93 10.73 14.69
C THR A 321 1.65 12.21 14.98
N LEU A 322 1.67 13.04 13.95
CA LEU A 322 1.33 14.46 14.01
C LEU A 322 -0.01 14.77 13.31
N ASP A 323 -0.70 13.75 12.80
CA ASP A 323 -1.99 13.92 12.15
C ASP A 323 -3.13 13.77 13.19
N GLU A 324 -3.82 14.87 13.46
CA GLU A 324 -4.94 14.91 14.41
C GLU A 324 -6.07 13.93 14.02
N ARG A 325 -6.25 13.66 12.72
CA ARG A 325 -7.23 12.67 12.25
C ARG A 325 -6.84 11.23 12.57
N ILE A 326 -5.57 10.98 12.90
CA ILE A 326 -5.06 9.65 13.30
C ILE A 326 -4.89 9.59 14.81
N MET A 327 -4.25 10.58 15.40
CA MET A 327 -3.87 10.60 16.82
C MET A 327 -4.92 11.18 17.73
N GLY A 328 -5.97 11.78 17.16
CA GLY A 328 -6.98 12.54 17.91
C GLY A 328 -6.63 14.01 18.04
N ASP A 329 -7.64 14.84 18.26
CA ASP A 329 -7.51 16.27 18.50
C ASP A 329 -7.94 16.63 19.93
N ASP A 330 -7.39 17.72 20.46
CA ASP A 330 -7.71 18.23 21.81
C ASP A 330 -9.17 18.74 21.92
N GLN A 331 -9.86 18.91 20.79
CA GLN A 331 -11.23 19.43 20.73
C GLN A 331 -12.28 18.31 20.72
N GLY A 332 -11.85 17.04 20.53
CA GLY A 332 -12.73 15.87 20.51
C GLY A 332 -13.48 15.69 19.18
N ASN A 333 -13.09 16.38 18.10
CA ASN A 333 -13.67 16.15 16.78
C ASN A 333 -13.23 14.80 16.20
N TYR A 334 -11.99 14.40 16.50
CA TYR A 334 -11.42 13.13 16.07
C TYR A 334 -10.94 12.34 17.28
N PRO A 335 -11.66 11.30 17.73
CA PRO A 335 -11.10 10.36 18.70
C PRO A 335 -9.87 9.65 18.08
N PRO A 336 -8.83 9.31 18.87
CA PRO A 336 -7.66 8.65 18.34
C PRO A 336 -8.03 7.30 17.71
N ILE A 337 -7.52 7.04 16.50
CA ILE A 337 -7.62 5.72 15.86
C ILE A 337 -6.75 4.72 16.60
N PHE A 338 -5.52 5.14 16.95
CA PHE A 338 -4.62 4.41 17.81
C PHE A 338 -4.44 5.20 19.11
N ASN A 339 -4.87 4.62 20.21
CA ASN A 339 -4.79 5.27 21.54
C ASN A 339 -3.40 5.11 22.17
N GLY A 340 -3.20 5.68 23.35
CA GLY A 340 -1.92 5.62 24.06
C GLY A 340 -1.48 4.20 24.40
N ASP A 341 -2.40 3.30 24.70
CA ASP A 341 -2.09 1.89 25.01
C ASP A 341 -1.66 1.14 23.75
N ASP A 342 -2.28 1.42 22.59
CA ASP A 342 -1.86 0.89 21.29
C ASP A 342 -0.41 1.30 20.96
N LEU A 343 -0.07 2.56 21.24
CA LEU A 343 1.22 3.15 20.88
C LEU A 343 2.31 2.93 21.93
N SER A 344 1.98 2.37 23.09
CA SER A 344 2.94 1.94 24.12
C SER A 344 3.05 0.43 24.25
N GLY A 345 2.07 -0.32 23.70
CA GLY A 345 1.97 -1.76 23.79
C GLY A 345 2.87 -2.55 22.83
N PRO A 346 2.83 -3.88 22.89
CA PRO A 346 3.67 -4.76 22.08
C PRO A 346 3.40 -4.66 20.58
N ASN A 347 2.22 -4.23 20.18
CA ASN A 347 1.80 -4.08 18.78
C ASN A 347 2.11 -2.70 18.18
N ARG A 348 2.75 -1.80 18.95
CA ARG A 348 3.08 -0.43 18.53
C ARG A 348 3.71 -0.36 17.15
N GLY A 349 4.65 -1.27 16.86
CA GLY A 349 5.35 -1.29 15.57
C GLY A 349 4.41 -1.50 14.39
N ASP A 350 3.46 -2.45 14.51
CA ASP A 350 2.48 -2.75 13.47
C ASP A 350 1.46 -1.63 13.29
N TYR A 351 1.03 -0.97 14.38
CA TYR A 351 0.13 0.18 14.31
C TYR A 351 0.78 1.40 13.66
N LEU A 352 2.01 1.74 14.02
CA LEU A 352 2.75 2.85 13.39
C LEU A 352 3.09 2.58 11.91
N LYS A 353 3.40 1.33 11.57
CA LYS A 353 3.57 0.88 10.19
C LYS A 353 2.28 1.11 9.39
N THR A 354 1.15 0.63 9.91
CA THR A 354 -0.16 0.82 9.30
C THR A 354 -0.50 2.29 9.15
N ALA A 355 -0.31 3.09 10.20
CA ALA A 355 -0.54 4.53 10.17
C ALA A 355 0.29 5.24 9.09
N SER A 356 1.55 4.85 8.91
CA SER A 356 2.44 5.44 7.91
C SER A 356 2.01 5.10 6.49
N ILE A 357 1.68 3.85 6.22
CA ILE A 357 1.25 3.40 4.88
C ILE A 357 -0.13 3.96 4.55
N MET A 358 -1.12 3.88 5.46
CA MET A 358 -2.46 4.37 5.20
C MET A 358 -2.48 5.87 4.92
N LYS A 359 -1.68 6.65 5.65
CA LYS A 359 -1.59 8.09 5.42
C LYS A 359 -1.08 8.40 4.01
N LEU A 360 -0.01 7.74 3.57
CA LEU A 360 0.54 7.95 2.23
C LEU A 360 -0.44 7.54 1.13
N VAL A 361 -1.08 6.38 1.26
CA VAL A 361 -1.95 5.82 0.22
C VAL A 361 -3.28 6.55 0.16
N ILE A 362 -3.95 6.75 1.31
CA ILE A 362 -5.31 7.33 1.33
C ILE A 362 -5.29 8.83 1.03
N GLU A 363 -4.21 9.54 1.38
CA GLU A 363 -4.03 10.94 0.94
C GLU A 363 -3.61 11.05 -0.54
N GLY A 364 -3.52 9.95 -1.28
CA GLY A 364 -3.13 9.96 -2.69
C GLY A 364 -1.66 10.29 -2.94
N ARG A 365 -0.80 10.13 -1.94
CA ARG A 365 0.65 10.39 -2.02
C ARG A 365 1.45 9.18 -2.49
N ALA A 366 0.84 8.01 -2.44
CA ALA A 366 1.38 6.75 -2.95
C ALA A 366 0.30 6.01 -3.74
N GLY A 367 0.72 5.07 -4.57
CA GLY A 367 -0.18 4.14 -5.25
C GLY A 367 -0.65 3.02 -4.32
N ALA A 368 -0.47 1.75 -4.72
CA ALA A 368 -0.88 0.62 -3.89
C ALA A 368 0.03 0.43 -2.66
N GLY A 369 -0.58 0.17 -1.50
CA GLY A 369 0.13 -0.09 -0.24
C GLY A 369 0.01 -1.53 0.23
N CYS A 370 1.06 -2.06 0.88
CA CYS A 370 1.04 -3.37 1.54
C CYS A 370 1.54 -3.27 2.98
N VAL A 371 0.71 -3.73 3.92
CA VAL A 371 1.05 -3.88 5.33
C VAL A 371 1.29 -5.34 5.63
N THR A 372 2.53 -5.74 5.87
CA THR A 372 2.85 -7.11 6.30
C THR A 372 2.78 -7.20 7.82
N LEU A 373 1.93 -8.10 8.31
CA LEU A 373 1.78 -8.46 9.72
C LEU A 373 2.30 -9.88 9.92
N GLY A 374 3.39 -10.02 10.65
CA GLY A 374 4.02 -11.32 10.88
C GLY A 374 3.41 -12.10 12.06
N GLY A 375 3.74 -13.38 12.09
CA GLY A 375 3.46 -14.29 13.19
C GLY A 375 2.12 -15.01 13.10
N TYR A 376 1.60 -15.22 11.91
CA TYR A 376 0.39 -16.00 11.67
C TYR A 376 0.66 -17.51 11.51
N ASP A 377 1.86 -17.94 11.75
CA ASP A 377 2.26 -19.35 11.87
C ASP A 377 1.93 -19.85 13.31
N TYR A 378 0.64 -20.13 13.58
CA TYR A 378 0.13 -20.52 14.90
C TYR A 378 -0.63 -21.85 14.84
N HIS A 379 -0.01 -22.91 14.35
CA HIS A 379 -0.65 -24.21 14.12
C HIS A 379 -0.22 -25.33 15.07
N THR A 380 0.42 -25.01 16.20
CA THR A 380 0.97 -26.00 17.14
C THR A 380 0.11 -26.24 18.38
N GLY A 381 -1.21 -26.15 18.25
CA GLY A 381 -2.15 -26.34 19.34
C GLY A 381 -2.62 -25.02 19.99
N GLU A 382 -2.47 -23.92 19.28
CA GLU A 382 -2.81 -22.59 19.78
C GLU A 382 -4.14 -22.11 19.19
N ARG A 383 -4.97 -21.48 20.03
CA ARG A 383 -6.13 -20.71 19.58
C ARG A 383 -6.03 -19.27 20.02
N ALA A 384 -5.74 -19.04 21.30
CA ALA A 384 -5.66 -17.70 21.89
C ALA A 384 -4.68 -16.78 21.16
N THR A 385 -3.54 -17.31 20.72
CA THR A 385 -2.56 -16.57 19.90
C THR A 385 -3.15 -16.10 18.57
N GLY A 386 -3.88 -16.97 17.88
CA GLY A 386 -4.58 -16.64 16.63
C GLY A 386 -5.62 -15.53 16.85
N GLU A 387 -6.47 -15.64 17.87
CA GLU A 387 -7.49 -14.65 18.21
C GLU A 387 -6.87 -13.25 18.46
N GLN A 388 -5.78 -13.18 19.22
CA GLN A 388 -5.07 -11.92 19.48
C GLN A 388 -4.49 -11.29 18.20
N ARG A 389 -3.96 -12.12 17.29
CA ARG A 389 -3.41 -11.66 16.02
C ARG A 389 -4.50 -11.21 15.07
N ASP A 390 -5.60 -11.94 15.03
CA ASP A 390 -6.78 -11.58 14.23
C ASP A 390 -7.38 -10.25 14.72
N TYR A 391 -7.47 -10.03 16.04
CA TYR A 391 -7.88 -8.75 16.61
C TYR A 391 -6.93 -7.61 16.20
N LYS A 392 -5.61 -7.83 16.29
CA LYS A 392 -4.60 -6.84 15.85
C LYS A 392 -4.74 -6.52 14.36
N ALA A 393 -4.89 -7.53 13.50
CA ALA A 393 -5.14 -7.31 12.07
C ALA A 393 -6.42 -6.49 11.85
N GLY A 394 -7.48 -6.86 12.56
CA GLY A 394 -8.74 -6.12 12.54
C GLY A 394 -8.57 -4.65 12.91
N ARG A 395 -7.82 -4.35 13.98
CA ARG A 395 -7.48 -2.97 14.37
C ARG A 395 -6.79 -2.20 13.24
N CYS A 396 -5.83 -2.82 12.57
CA CYS A 396 -5.11 -2.21 11.46
C CYS A 396 -6.01 -1.97 10.23
N ILE A 397 -6.84 -2.95 9.88
CA ILE A 397 -7.82 -2.85 8.79
C ILE A 397 -8.85 -1.75 9.09
N GLY A 398 -9.43 -1.78 10.29
CA GLY A 398 -10.39 -0.78 10.75
C GLY A 398 -9.81 0.64 10.74
N ALA A 399 -8.54 0.79 11.11
CA ALA A 399 -7.84 2.07 11.08
C ALA A 399 -7.78 2.66 9.67
N CYS A 400 -7.49 1.84 8.65
CA CYS A 400 -7.50 2.29 7.26
C CYS A 400 -8.90 2.74 6.81
N LEU A 401 -9.94 1.97 7.16
CA LEU A 401 -11.33 2.30 6.83
C LEU A 401 -11.78 3.59 7.55
N GLU A 402 -11.45 3.75 8.82
CA GLU A 402 -11.76 4.95 9.60
C GLU A 402 -11.07 6.18 9.01
N TYR A 403 -9.79 6.06 8.67
CA TYR A 403 -9.05 7.18 8.10
C TYR A 403 -9.60 7.59 6.73
N ALA A 404 -9.97 6.63 5.88
CA ALA A 404 -10.64 6.88 4.61
C ALA A 404 -11.99 7.59 4.82
N ALA A 405 -12.76 7.15 5.83
CA ALA A 405 -14.05 7.77 6.18
C ALA A 405 -13.88 9.22 6.65
N ARG A 406 -12.89 9.52 7.49
CA ARG A 406 -12.57 10.88 7.96
C ARG A 406 -12.15 11.81 6.82
N LEU A 407 -11.49 11.26 5.81
CA LEU A 407 -11.09 12.00 4.61
C LEU A 407 -12.18 12.06 3.54
N ASN A 408 -13.30 11.34 3.73
CA ASN A 408 -14.38 11.19 2.75
C ASN A 408 -13.87 10.67 1.38
N VAL A 409 -12.99 9.66 1.43
CA VAL A 409 -12.34 9.04 0.27
C VAL A 409 -12.73 7.57 0.19
N PRO A 410 -13.05 7.01 -0.99
CA PRO A 410 -13.26 5.56 -1.13
C PRO A 410 -11.95 4.82 -0.88
N LEU A 411 -12.07 3.56 -0.45
CA LEU A 411 -10.91 2.70 -0.18
C LEU A 411 -11.26 1.24 -0.48
N MET A 412 -10.37 0.53 -1.15
CA MET A 412 -10.39 -0.93 -1.20
C MET A 412 -9.26 -1.49 -0.34
N VAL A 413 -9.62 -2.35 0.60
CA VAL A 413 -8.68 -3.13 1.40
C VAL A 413 -8.76 -4.59 1.00
N TYR A 414 -7.63 -5.24 0.74
CA TYR A 414 -7.54 -6.68 0.44
C TYR A 414 -6.73 -7.40 1.50
N ILE A 415 -7.25 -8.52 2.01
CA ILE A 415 -6.63 -9.30 3.08
C ILE A 415 -6.31 -10.70 2.55
N PHE A 416 -5.06 -11.11 2.68
CA PHE A 416 -4.59 -12.42 2.25
C PHE A 416 -3.55 -13.00 3.22
N SER A 417 -3.30 -14.26 3.07
CA SER A 417 -2.22 -14.98 3.75
C SER A 417 -1.58 -15.96 2.78
N ASP A 418 -0.31 -16.24 2.96
CA ASP A 418 0.44 -17.22 2.18
C ASP A 418 0.13 -18.68 2.57
N GLY A 419 -0.60 -18.89 3.66
CA GLY A 419 -1.04 -20.18 4.13
C GLY A 419 -2.45 -20.17 4.69
N SER A 420 -2.82 -21.24 5.38
CA SER A 420 -4.02 -21.36 6.20
C SER A 420 -3.84 -22.47 7.22
N VAL A 421 -4.70 -22.53 8.21
CA VAL A 421 -4.67 -23.49 9.30
C VAL A 421 -5.96 -24.30 9.41
N ALA A 422 -5.89 -25.48 10.02
CA ALA A 422 -7.05 -26.29 10.33
C ALA A 422 -7.05 -26.75 11.79
N SER A 423 -8.26 -26.99 12.31
CA SER A 423 -8.49 -27.57 13.63
C SER A 423 -8.83 -29.06 13.54
N ASN A 424 -8.44 -29.82 14.55
CA ASN A 424 -8.87 -31.21 14.75
C ASN A 424 -10.12 -31.37 15.62
N GLY A 425 -10.75 -30.23 15.99
CA GLY A 425 -11.96 -30.21 16.81
C GLY A 425 -11.73 -30.15 18.32
N MET A 426 -10.49 -30.17 18.82
CA MET A 426 -10.21 -29.83 20.22
C MET A 426 -10.48 -28.35 20.44
N THR A 427 -11.05 -28.00 21.60
CA THR A 427 -11.38 -26.62 21.93
C THR A 427 -10.40 -26.01 22.93
N ASP A 428 -10.25 -24.70 22.87
CA ASP A 428 -9.55 -23.88 23.85
C ASP A 428 -10.57 -23.11 24.70
N ASP A 429 -10.85 -23.63 25.88
CA ASP A 429 -11.83 -23.06 26.80
C ASP A 429 -11.26 -21.92 27.65
N SER A 430 -10.05 -21.46 27.37
CA SER A 430 -9.52 -20.23 27.98
C SER A 430 -10.35 -19.01 27.59
N MET A 431 -10.25 -17.95 28.38
CA MET A 431 -10.96 -16.69 28.11
C MET A 431 -10.65 -16.11 26.72
N LEU A 432 -9.41 -16.27 26.24
CA LEU A 432 -8.99 -15.79 24.93
C LEU A 432 -9.30 -16.78 23.80
N GLY A 433 -9.29 -18.08 24.07
CA GLY A 433 -9.70 -19.11 23.10
C GLY A 433 -11.21 -19.14 22.86
N GLY A 434 -12.00 -18.75 23.87
CA GLY A 434 -13.45 -18.57 23.76
C GLY A 434 -14.23 -19.82 23.37
N GLY A 435 -13.72 -21.02 23.69
CA GLY A 435 -14.36 -22.31 23.35
C GLY A 435 -14.21 -22.72 21.89
N LYS A 436 -13.42 -22.01 21.11
CA LYS A 436 -13.19 -22.32 19.68
C LYS A 436 -12.13 -23.41 19.50
N GLY A 437 -12.12 -24.03 18.32
CA GLY A 437 -11.19 -25.10 18.00
C GLY A 437 -9.74 -24.62 17.91
N VAL A 438 -8.80 -25.40 18.49
CA VAL A 438 -7.36 -25.12 18.42
C VAL A 438 -6.81 -25.42 17.03
N TRP A 439 -5.81 -24.65 16.61
CA TRP A 439 -5.13 -24.84 15.33
C TRP A 439 -4.03 -25.87 15.47
N THR A 440 -4.11 -26.93 14.69
CA THR A 440 -3.26 -28.12 14.86
C THR A 440 -2.40 -28.47 13.65
N GLY A 441 -2.52 -27.75 12.56
CA GLY A 441 -1.70 -27.96 11.38
C GLY A 441 -2.03 -27.02 10.23
N ASP A 442 -1.07 -26.86 9.35
CA ASP A 442 -1.26 -26.15 8.10
C ASP A 442 -2.27 -26.83 7.20
N ASN A 443 -3.04 -26.06 6.47
CA ASN A 443 -4.03 -26.61 5.56
C ASN A 443 -4.33 -25.67 4.38
N SER A 444 -3.62 -25.87 3.28
CA SER A 444 -3.85 -25.09 2.07
C SER A 444 -5.27 -25.15 1.50
N SER A 445 -6.04 -26.19 1.88
CA SER A 445 -7.40 -26.36 1.33
C SER A 445 -8.48 -25.57 2.05
N THR A 446 -8.20 -24.99 3.21
CA THR A 446 -9.15 -24.17 3.98
C THR A 446 -8.92 -22.67 3.78
N ALA A 447 -8.03 -22.30 2.87
CA ALA A 447 -7.63 -20.92 2.65
C ALA A 447 -8.73 -20.11 1.94
N CYS A 448 -8.77 -18.84 2.26
CA CYS A 448 -9.48 -17.83 1.51
C CYS A 448 -8.78 -16.47 1.66
N SER A 449 -9.15 -15.53 0.81
CA SER A 449 -8.85 -14.11 0.96
C SER A 449 -10.14 -13.31 0.87
N PHE A 450 -10.11 -12.04 1.29
CA PHE A 450 -11.30 -11.19 1.18
C PHE A 450 -10.93 -9.73 0.94
N SER A 451 -11.88 -8.96 0.46
CA SER A 451 -11.77 -7.51 0.33
C SER A 451 -12.90 -6.81 1.06
N LEU A 452 -12.58 -5.64 1.61
CA LEU A 452 -13.56 -4.66 2.08
C LEU A 452 -13.43 -3.40 1.24
N ILE A 453 -14.57 -2.83 0.87
CA ILE A 453 -14.67 -1.62 0.05
C ILE A 453 -15.50 -0.61 0.82
N TYR A 454 -14.88 0.51 1.17
CA TYR A 454 -15.56 1.68 1.73
C TYR A 454 -15.88 2.65 0.61
N ASN A 455 -17.11 3.18 0.60
CA ASN A 455 -17.52 4.24 -0.32
C ASN A 455 -18.24 5.36 0.44
N PRO A 456 -17.70 6.58 0.49
CA PRO A 456 -18.32 7.69 1.22
C PRO A 456 -19.73 8.02 0.73
N GLY A 457 -20.05 7.72 -0.53
CA GLY A 457 -21.36 7.94 -1.14
C GLY A 457 -22.46 6.94 -0.72
N GLY A 458 -22.12 5.95 0.10
CA GLY A 458 -23.05 4.89 0.54
C GLY A 458 -22.51 3.50 0.27
N ARG A 459 -23.22 2.47 0.73
CA ARG A 459 -22.80 1.08 0.55
C ARG A 459 -22.58 0.73 -0.92
N PRO A 460 -21.43 0.13 -1.29
CA PRO A 460 -21.18 -0.34 -2.66
C PRO A 460 -22.29 -1.25 -3.17
N GLN A 461 -22.70 -1.06 -4.43
CA GLN A 461 -23.78 -1.83 -5.04
C GLN A 461 -23.23 -3.11 -5.66
N LEU A 462 -23.83 -4.25 -5.31
CA LEU A 462 -23.48 -5.54 -5.92
C LEU A 462 -23.76 -5.52 -7.43
N ALA A 463 -22.86 -6.11 -8.22
CA ALA A 463 -23.08 -6.40 -9.63
C ALA A 463 -23.94 -7.66 -9.84
N GLY A 464 -23.95 -8.55 -8.84
CA GLY A 464 -24.73 -9.79 -8.81
C GLY A 464 -25.49 -9.94 -7.50
N THR A 465 -25.70 -11.19 -7.06
CA THR A 465 -26.47 -11.53 -5.85
C THR A 465 -25.58 -12.04 -4.71
N THR A 466 -24.34 -12.43 -5.00
CA THR A 466 -23.45 -13.07 -4.03
C THR A 466 -22.18 -12.26 -3.80
N ARG A 467 -21.66 -12.34 -2.57
CA ARG A 467 -20.39 -11.74 -2.17
C ARG A 467 -19.22 -12.74 -2.21
N GLN A 468 -19.46 -13.94 -2.69
CA GLN A 468 -18.45 -14.99 -2.76
C GLN A 468 -18.05 -15.27 -4.21
N ILE A 469 -16.74 -15.44 -4.47
CA ILE A 469 -16.17 -15.84 -5.76
C ILE A 469 -15.60 -17.24 -5.62
N GLY A 470 -16.23 -18.21 -6.26
CA GLY A 470 -15.93 -19.62 -6.02
C GLY A 470 -16.66 -20.15 -4.79
N THR A 471 -16.41 -21.41 -4.41
CA THR A 471 -17.19 -22.10 -3.37
C THR A 471 -16.32 -23.01 -2.52
N MET A 472 -16.80 -23.36 -1.34
CA MET A 472 -16.25 -24.46 -0.55
C MET A 472 -17.11 -25.73 -0.68
N ARG A 473 -16.50 -26.89 -0.48
CA ARG A 473 -17.21 -28.15 -0.28
C ARG A 473 -17.74 -28.21 1.14
N THR A 474 -18.67 -29.14 1.39
CA THR A 474 -19.28 -29.29 2.72
C THR A 474 -18.28 -29.66 3.82
N ASP A 475 -17.11 -30.22 3.47
CA ASP A 475 -16.00 -30.53 4.38
C ASP A 475 -15.05 -29.33 4.63
N ALA A 476 -15.46 -28.14 4.23
CA ALA A 476 -14.68 -26.90 4.28
C ALA A 476 -13.37 -26.92 3.47
N SER A 477 -13.29 -27.74 2.46
CA SER A 477 -12.22 -27.61 1.47
C SER A 477 -12.64 -26.74 0.30
N VAL A 478 -11.72 -25.93 -0.22
CA VAL A 478 -11.93 -25.15 -1.44
C VAL A 478 -12.36 -26.06 -2.58
N ASN A 479 -13.45 -25.74 -3.27
CA ASN A 479 -13.86 -26.41 -4.50
C ASN A 479 -13.02 -25.85 -5.66
N THR A 480 -11.95 -26.55 -5.97
CA THR A 480 -10.91 -26.13 -6.93
C THR A 480 -11.39 -25.88 -8.35
N GLY A 481 -12.59 -26.34 -8.72
CA GLY A 481 -13.22 -26.10 -10.03
C GLY A 481 -14.26 -24.99 -10.01
N SER A 482 -14.48 -24.30 -8.90
CA SER A 482 -15.59 -23.34 -8.76
C SER A 482 -15.26 -21.93 -9.25
N SER A 483 -14.00 -21.59 -9.40
CA SER A 483 -13.54 -20.33 -10.01
C SER A 483 -12.11 -20.47 -10.54
N PRO A 484 -11.65 -19.60 -11.43
CA PRO A 484 -10.25 -19.56 -11.86
C PRO A 484 -9.29 -19.34 -10.68
N ALA A 485 -9.68 -18.53 -9.72
CA ALA A 485 -8.89 -18.22 -8.51
C ALA A 485 -8.71 -19.42 -7.56
N ALA A 486 -9.62 -20.40 -7.58
CA ALA A 486 -9.75 -21.42 -6.53
C ALA A 486 -8.50 -22.29 -6.33
N ASN A 487 -7.71 -22.52 -7.39
CA ASN A 487 -6.51 -23.36 -7.35
C ASN A 487 -5.33 -22.78 -8.17
N ASN A 488 -5.32 -21.49 -8.38
CA ASN A 488 -4.26 -20.79 -9.10
C ASN A 488 -4.07 -19.39 -8.51
N VAL A 489 -2.93 -19.19 -7.87
CA VAL A 489 -2.62 -17.95 -7.15
C VAL A 489 -2.49 -16.75 -8.11
N ASN A 490 -1.96 -16.95 -9.32
CA ASN A 490 -1.88 -15.87 -10.31
C ASN A 490 -3.30 -15.42 -10.72
N GLN A 491 -4.21 -16.38 -10.96
CA GLN A 491 -5.61 -16.06 -11.28
C GLN A 491 -6.38 -15.51 -10.06
N LEU A 492 -6.00 -15.86 -8.83
CA LEU A 492 -6.51 -15.19 -7.63
C LEU A 492 -6.15 -13.70 -7.64
N VAL A 493 -4.89 -13.38 -7.89
CA VAL A 493 -4.42 -11.99 -7.99
C VAL A 493 -5.12 -11.26 -9.14
N ASP A 494 -5.23 -11.88 -10.31
CA ASP A 494 -5.95 -11.33 -11.46
C ASP A 494 -7.41 -11.03 -11.11
N THR A 495 -8.06 -11.90 -10.34
CA THR A 495 -9.45 -11.70 -9.88
C THR A 495 -9.57 -10.48 -8.95
N VAL A 496 -8.61 -10.24 -8.08
CA VAL A 496 -8.58 -9.05 -7.22
C VAL A 496 -8.41 -7.78 -8.06
N VAL A 497 -7.46 -7.78 -9.01
CA VAL A 497 -7.23 -6.66 -9.93
C VAL A 497 -8.46 -6.37 -10.79
N LEU A 498 -9.13 -7.41 -11.30
CA LEU A 498 -10.39 -7.27 -12.05
C LEU A 498 -11.45 -6.54 -11.22
N ASN A 499 -11.67 -6.96 -9.98
CA ASN A 499 -12.64 -6.32 -9.10
C ASN A 499 -12.26 -4.87 -8.76
N TYR A 500 -10.98 -4.59 -8.58
CA TYR A 500 -10.51 -3.22 -8.40
C TYR A 500 -10.78 -2.36 -9.65
N MET A 501 -10.50 -2.86 -10.86
CA MET A 501 -10.82 -2.17 -12.12
C MET A 501 -12.33 -1.94 -12.29
N ALA A 502 -13.16 -2.90 -11.87
CA ALA A 502 -14.60 -2.78 -11.92
C ALA A 502 -15.14 -1.65 -11.03
N LEU A 503 -14.53 -1.37 -9.88
CA LEU A 503 -14.88 -0.22 -9.03
C LEU A 503 -14.72 1.12 -9.75
N HIS A 504 -13.86 1.18 -10.78
CA HIS A 504 -13.67 2.34 -11.64
C HIS A 504 -14.54 2.32 -12.91
N GLY A 505 -15.19 1.19 -13.22
CA GLY A 505 -15.91 0.98 -14.47
C GLY A 505 -15.00 0.59 -15.65
N ASP A 506 -13.74 0.25 -15.38
CA ASP A 506 -12.69 -0.01 -16.37
C ASP A 506 -12.44 -1.51 -16.64
N GLN A 507 -13.32 -2.40 -16.19
CA GLN A 507 -13.17 -3.85 -16.35
C GLN A 507 -13.01 -4.28 -17.83
N GLY A 508 -13.52 -3.50 -18.77
CA GLY A 508 -13.35 -3.76 -20.20
C GLY A 508 -11.90 -3.69 -20.69
N GLN A 509 -11.01 -3.03 -19.93
CA GLN A 509 -9.59 -2.93 -20.24
C GLN A 509 -8.77 -4.10 -19.66
N PHE A 510 -9.38 -4.96 -18.84
CA PHE A 510 -8.69 -6.02 -18.09
C PHE A 510 -7.86 -6.93 -19.01
N ALA A 511 -8.45 -7.44 -20.08
CA ALA A 511 -7.76 -8.35 -20.99
C ALA A 511 -6.52 -7.73 -21.66
N ASN A 512 -6.54 -6.43 -21.90
CA ASN A 512 -5.40 -5.71 -22.50
C ASN A 512 -4.24 -5.53 -21.50
N LEU A 513 -4.56 -5.40 -20.23
CA LEU A 513 -3.57 -5.09 -19.18
C LEU A 513 -3.02 -6.33 -18.47
N MET A 514 -3.88 -7.34 -18.28
CA MET A 514 -3.60 -8.52 -17.46
C MET A 514 -3.65 -9.82 -18.27
N GLY A 515 -4.09 -9.77 -19.54
CA GLY A 515 -4.37 -10.97 -20.33
C GLY A 515 -5.75 -11.56 -20.06
N ASN A 516 -6.06 -12.67 -20.72
CA ASN A 516 -7.39 -13.30 -20.66
C ASN A 516 -7.36 -14.61 -19.81
N SER A 517 -6.78 -14.56 -18.63
CA SER A 517 -6.61 -15.73 -17.75
C SER A 517 -7.92 -16.19 -17.10
N LEU A 518 -8.90 -15.27 -16.94
CA LEU A 518 -10.13 -15.49 -16.17
C LEU A 518 -11.34 -15.91 -17.02
N GLY A 519 -11.21 -15.98 -18.34
CA GLY A 519 -12.31 -16.32 -19.24
C GLY A 519 -13.41 -15.25 -19.26
N ASN A 520 -14.67 -15.63 -19.00
CA ASN A 520 -15.76 -14.66 -18.91
C ASN A 520 -15.69 -13.89 -17.58
N ILE A 521 -15.14 -12.68 -17.62
CA ILE A 521 -14.84 -11.86 -16.46
C ILE A 521 -16.10 -11.38 -15.70
N ASP A 522 -17.25 -11.24 -16.38
CA ASP A 522 -18.49 -10.73 -15.77
C ASP A 522 -18.98 -11.61 -14.62
N GLN A 523 -18.63 -12.90 -14.62
CA GLN A 523 -18.98 -13.84 -13.55
C GLN A 523 -18.24 -13.56 -12.24
N TRP A 524 -17.07 -12.92 -12.34
CA TRP A 524 -16.16 -12.73 -11.20
C TRP A 524 -16.22 -11.33 -10.60
N ILE A 525 -16.91 -10.40 -11.26
CA ILE A 525 -17.11 -9.04 -10.75
C ILE A 525 -18.18 -9.04 -9.66
N LYS A 526 -17.90 -8.45 -8.52
CA LYS A 526 -18.81 -8.43 -7.37
C LYS A 526 -19.51 -7.09 -7.18
N PHE A 527 -18.88 -5.99 -7.56
CA PHE A 527 -19.45 -4.66 -7.36
C PHE A 527 -19.49 -3.87 -8.65
N GLN A 528 -20.50 -3.01 -8.75
CA GLN A 528 -20.59 -1.98 -9.79
C GLN A 528 -19.55 -0.89 -9.53
N SER A 529 -19.31 -0.06 -10.54
CA SER A 529 -18.48 1.14 -10.39
C SER A 529 -19.01 2.02 -9.25
N LEU A 530 -18.11 2.55 -8.43
CA LEU A 530 -18.49 3.46 -7.35
C LEU A 530 -18.93 4.83 -7.86
N GLY A 531 -18.66 5.16 -9.13
CA GLY A 531 -18.99 6.46 -9.71
C GLY A 531 -18.31 7.63 -8.99
N TYR A 532 -17.25 7.36 -8.23
CA TYR A 532 -16.55 8.39 -7.45
C TYR A 532 -15.77 9.31 -8.38
N ASN A 533 -16.04 10.61 -8.26
CA ASN A 533 -15.31 11.63 -9.02
C ASN A 533 -14.23 12.26 -8.13
N PHE A 534 -12.97 12.05 -8.49
CA PHE A 534 -11.82 12.62 -7.78
C PHE A 534 -11.61 14.13 -8.06
N ALA A 535 -12.38 14.72 -8.98
CA ALA A 535 -12.37 16.13 -9.32
C ALA A 535 -13.31 16.93 -8.39
N GLY A 536 -12.96 17.01 -7.12
CA GLY A 536 -13.69 17.79 -6.11
C GLY A 536 -12.79 18.78 -5.38
#